data_d8fd28de574e2ffc6a1237080ed3be01
#
_entry.id   d8fd28de574e2ffc6a1237080ed3be01
#
_cell.length_a   1.000
_cell.length_b   1.000
_cell.length_c   1.000
_cell.angle_alpha   90.00
_cell.angle_beta   90.00
_cell.angle_gamma   90.00
#
_symmetry.space_group_name_H-M   'P 1'
#
loop_
_entity.id
_entity.type
_entity.pdbx_description
1 polymer ?
#
loop_
_entity_poly.entity_id
_entity_poly.type
_entity_poly.pdbx_seq_one_letter_code
_entity_poly.pdbx_strand_id
1 'polypeptide(L)'
;LNKEWGLRTGSLLSHLFLFEVPALGGRVLGISDGGMNTYPDLAAKAKIIENAVACYHRIGVPQPRIAALAAVEAVNPDMQATIDAAALAKMNERGQIKGCIVDGPLALDNAISAEAAGIKGIASPVAGSAHMLLVPDIAAGNFVGKVLLYMTRGRGAGLILGASAPIVLTSRFDSMETKLLSIALGAVTARG
;
A
#
# COMPACT_ATOMS: atom_id res chain seq x y z
N LEU A 1 -19.05 7.31 -9.14
CA LEU A 1 -18.69 8.73 -9.33
C LEU A 1 -19.05 9.16 -10.74
N ASN A 2 -19.70 10.33 -10.88
CA ASN A 2 -20.10 10.89 -12.17
C ASN A 2 -18.84 11.29 -12.99
N LYS A 3 -18.90 11.15 -14.35
CA LYS A 3 -17.78 11.51 -15.25
C LYS A 3 -17.72 12.99 -15.62
N GLU A 4 -18.85 13.67 -15.61
CA GLU A 4 -18.96 15.05 -16.05
C GLU A 4 -18.85 16.06 -14.88
N TRP A 5 -19.29 15.66 -13.71
CA TRP A 5 -19.22 16.44 -12.49
C TRP A 5 -19.02 15.54 -11.28
N GLY A 6 -18.33 16.02 -10.25
CA GLY A 6 -18.06 15.28 -9.04
C GLY A 6 -16.57 15.03 -8.79
N LEU A 7 -16.23 13.96 -8.12
CA LEU A 7 -14.89 13.72 -7.57
C LEU A 7 -13.92 12.98 -8.53
N ARG A 8 -14.35 12.61 -9.74
CA ARG A 8 -13.46 11.91 -10.69
C ARG A 8 -12.48 12.88 -11.35
N THR A 9 -11.20 12.48 -11.34
CA THR A 9 -10.10 13.23 -12.00
C THR A 9 -9.66 12.59 -13.32
N GLY A 10 -10.23 11.43 -13.69
CA GLY A 10 -9.70 10.57 -14.75
C GLY A 10 -8.57 9.63 -14.30
N SER A 11 -8.00 9.84 -13.11
CA SER A 11 -7.01 8.95 -12.52
C SER A 11 -7.62 7.63 -12.02
N LEU A 12 -6.79 6.60 -11.90
CA LEU A 12 -7.18 5.35 -11.26
C LEU A 12 -7.56 5.62 -9.80
N LEU A 13 -8.69 5.09 -9.36
CA LEU A 13 -9.03 5.06 -7.93
C LEU A 13 -8.39 3.85 -7.27
N SER A 14 -7.78 4.02 -6.10
CA SER A 14 -7.16 2.94 -5.34
C SER A 14 -7.47 3.04 -3.85
N HIS A 15 -7.50 1.90 -3.17
CA HIS A 15 -7.72 1.85 -1.73
C HIS A 15 -6.38 1.77 -1.00
N LEU A 16 -6.12 2.69 -0.08
CA LEU A 16 -5.01 2.62 0.88
C LEU A 16 -5.58 2.40 2.27
N PHE A 17 -5.13 1.35 2.94
CA PHE A 17 -5.46 1.07 4.32
C PHE A 17 -4.18 1.14 5.17
N LEU A 18 -4.14 2.07 6.13
CA LEU A 18 -3.05 2.25 7.09
C LEU A 18 -3.38 1.52 8.38
N PHE A 19 -2.39 0.81 8.93
CA PHE A 19 -2.51 0.06 10.18
C PHE A 19 -1.40 0.48 11.13
N GLU A 20 -1.74 0.81 12.36
CA GLU A 20 -0.80 0.82 13.47
C GLU A 20 -0.71 -0.60 14.01
N VAL A 21 0.45 -1.24 13.87
CA VAL A 21 0.63 -2.66 14.19
C VAL A 21 1.46 -2.80 15.47
N PRO A 22 0.87 -3.19 16.62
CA PRO A 22 1.61 -3.32 17.88
C PRO A 22 2.80 -4.26 17.80
N ALA A 23 2.67 -5.38 17.09
CA ALA A 23 3.76 -6.35 16.88
C ALA A 23 4.96 -5.78 16.09
N LEU A 24 4.79 -4.66 15.40
CA LEU A 24 5.86 -3.93 14.72
C LEU A 24 6.32 -2.68 15.51
N GLY A 25 6.14 -2.68 16.83
CA GLY A 25 6.49 -1.54 17.69
C GLY A 25 5.60 -0.31 17.49
N GLY A 26 4.35 -0.48 17.05
CA GLY A 26 3.42 0.62 16.76
C GLY A 26 3.70 1.33 15.43
N ARG A 27 4.56 0.77 14.58
CA ARG A 27 4.84 1.31 13.23
C ARG A 27 3.58 1.27 12.36
N VAL A 28 3.34 2.37 11.64
CA VAL A 28 2.26 2.45 10.67
C VAL A 28 2.66 1.72 9.39
N LEU A 29 1.86 0.76 8.97
CA LEU A 29 2.03 -0.04 7.77
C LEU A 29 0.83 0.15 6.86
N GLY A 30 1.06 0.54 5.62
CA GLY A 30 0.01 0.64 4.60
C GLY A 30 -0.13 -0.64 3.79
N ILE A 31 -1.35 -0.89 3.32
CA ILE A 31 -1.65 -1.95 2.34
C ILE A 31 -2.44 -1.34 1.20
N SER A 32 -2.06 -1.64 -0.03
CA SER A 32 -2.77 -1.24 -1.25
C SER A 32 -2.58 -2.29 -2.36
N ASP A 33 -3.57 -2.66 -3.13
CA ASP A 33 -4.98 -2.31 -3.08
C ASP A 33 -5.79 -3.51 -2.56
N GLY A 34 -6.48 -3.32 -1.46
CA GLY A 34 -7.32 -4.38 -0.88
C GLY A 34 -8.82 -4.12 -1.02
N GLY A 35 -9.26 -3.16 -1.87
CA GLY A 35 -10.65 -2.74 -1.91
C GLY A 35 -11.21 -2.24 -3.23
N MET A 36 -10.41 -1.92 -4.24
CA MET A 36 -10.87 -1.29 -5.47
C MET A 36 -10.48 -2.03 -6.76
N ASN A 37 -9.22 -2.42 -6.89
CA ASN A 37 -8.69 -3.00 -8.12
C ASN A 37 -8.50 -4.50 -7.96
N THR A 38 -9.30 -5.30 -8.69
CA THR A 38 -9.35 -6.76 -8.50
C THR A 38 -8.03 -7.43 -8.89
N TYR A 39 -7.59 -7.19 -10.12
CA TYR A 39 -6.32 -7.72 -10.66
C TYR A 39 -5.60 -6.59 -11.40
N PRO A 40 -4.94 -5.67 -10.67
CA PRO A 40 -4.26 -4.56 -11.31
C PRO A 40 -3.08 -5.05 -12.15
N ASP A 41 -3.00 -4.59 -13.39
CA ASP A 41 -1.83 -4.78 -14.24
C ASP A 41 -0.67 -3.89 -13.78
N LEU A 42 0.47 -3.99 -14.45
CA LEU A 42 1.68 -3.23 -14.12
C LEU A 42 1.43 -1.71 -14.12
N ALA A 43 0.68 -1.21 -15.11
CA ALA A 43 0.37 0.22 -15.22
C ALA A 43 -0.56 0.69 -14.07
N ALA A 44 -1.57 -0.11 -13.75
CA ALA A 44 -2.46 0.15 -12.61
C ALA A 44 -1.68 0.11 -11.27
N LYS A 45 -0.78 -0.86 -11.09
CA LYS A 45 0.09 -0.94 -9.89
C LYS A 45 0.97 0.30 -9.74
N ALA A 46 1.55 0.81 -10.82
CA ALA A 46 2.31 2.07 -10.78
C ALA A 46 1.42 3.25 -10.33
N LYS A 47 0.18 3.34 -10.82
CA LYS A 47 -0.77 4.38 -10.39
C LYS A 47 -1.23 4.23 -8.95
N ILE A 48 -1.39 3.01 -8.47
CA ILE A 48 -1.67 2.71 -7.05
C ILE A 48 -0.53 3.24 -6.16
N ILE A 49 0.73 3.02 -6.57
CA ILE A 49 1.90 3.56 -5.87
C ILE A 49 1.86 5.09 -5.87
N GLU A 50 1.66 5.74 -7.00
CA GLU A 50 1.61 7.21 -7.11
C GLU A 50 0.54 7.82 -6.18
N ASN A 51 -0.64 7.25 -6.14
CA ASN A 51 -1.72 7.66 -5.24
C ASN A 51 -1.31 7.54 -3.76
N ALA A 52 -0.72 6.42 -3.39
CA ALA A 52 -0.26 6.18 -2.02
C ALA A 52 0.87 7.13 -1.62
N VAL A 53 1.84 7.38 -2.50
CA VAL A 53 2.94 8.34 -2.29
C VAL A 53 2.41 9.72 -1.98
N ALA A 54 1.43 10.22 -2.75
CA ALA A 54 0.79 11.50 -2.48
C ALA A 54 0.14 11.57 -1.09
N CYS A 55 -0.47 10.48 -0.64
CA CYS A 55 -1.04 10.38 0.72
C CYS A 55 0.07 10.38 1.78
N TYR A 56 1.12 9.58 1.60
CA TYR A 56 2.25 9.51 2.53
C TYR A 56 2.95 10.85 2.71
N HIS A 57 3.16 11.61 1.63
CA HIS A 57 3.74 12.95 1.72
C HIS A 57 2.89 13.88 2.57
N ARG A 58 1.56 13.83 2.46
CA ARG A 58 0.65 14.67 3.25
C ARG A 58 0.61 14.31 4.73
N ILE A 59 0.91 13.06 5.08
CA ILE A 59 1.02 12.65 6.48
C ILE A 59 2.46 12.73 7.02
N GLY A 60 3.37 13.39 6.29
CA GLY A 60 4.71 13.69 6.76
C GLY A 60 5.76 12.61 6.52
N VAL A 61 5.54 11.67 5.61
CA VAL A 61 6.52 10.66 5.18
C VAL A 61 7.08 11.06 3.80
N PRO A 62 8.21 11.78 3.74
CA PRO A 62 8.68 12.38 2.48
C PRO A 62 9.21 11.38 1.47
N GLN A 63 9.64 10.21 1.92
CA GLN A 63 10.16 9.14 1.05
C GLN A 63 9.66 7.77 1.55
N PRO A 64 8.40 7.41 1.29
CA PRO A 64 7.87 6.13 1.71
C PRO A 64 8.60 4.97 1.01
N ARG A 65 8.88 3.90 1.78
CA ARG A 65 9.43 2.64 1.28
C ARG A 65 8.29 1.69 0.97
N ILE A 66 8.22 1.23 -0.28
CA ILE A 66 7.13 0.42 -0.81
C ILE A 66 7.66 -0.95 -1.20
N ALA A 67 7.18 -1.98 -0.53
CA ALA A 67 7.46 -3.37 -0.86
C ALA A 67 6.44 -3.87 -1.90
N ALA A 68 6.89 -4.19 -3.09
CA ALA A 68 6.06 -4.87 -4.08
C ALA A 68 6.05 -6.38 -3.77
N LEU A 69 4.91 -6.85 -3.24
CA LEU A 69 4.80 -8.19 -2.67
C LEU A 69 4.59 -9.27 -3.73
N ALA A 70 5.23 -10.40 -3.46
CA ALA A 70 4.95 -11.69 -4.08
C ALA A 70 5.05 -12.80 -3.01
N ALA A 71 4.81 -14.05 -3.40
CA ALA A 71 4.96 -15.17 -2.48
C ALA A 71 6.44 -15.53 -2.21
N VAL A 72 7.33 -15.09 -3.10
CA VAL A 72 8.78 -15.35 -3.04
C VAL A 72 9.54 -14.08 -3.43
N GLU A 73 10.82 -14.02 -3.06
CA GLU A 73 11.72 -12.88 -3.32
C GLU A 73 12.56 -13.02 -4.60
N ALA A 74 12.44 -14.13 -5.31
CA ALA A 74 13.09 -14.35 -6.60
C ALA A 74 12.11 -14.15 -7.76
N VAL A 75 12.60 -13.61 -8.89
CA VAL A 75 11.79 -13.49 -10.10
C VAL A 75 11.50 -14.89 -10.66
N ASN A 76 10.23 -15.23 -10.76
CA ASN A 76 9.76 -16.48 -11.31
C ASN A 76 8.82 -16.20 -12.51
N PRO A 77 9.17 -16.67 -13.73
CA PRO A 77 8.34 -16.46 -14.93
C PRO A 77 6.91 -16.99 -14.82
N ASP A 78 6.68 -18.02 -13.98
CA ASP A 78 5.36 -18.60 -13.76
C ASP A 78 4.53 -17.85 -12.71
N MET A 79 5.12 -16.81 -12.09
CA MET A 79 4.48 -16.01 -11.04
C MET A 79 4.49 -14.53 -11.41
N GLN A 80 3.41 -14.06 -12.05
CA GLN A 80 3.28 -12.68 -12.55
C GLN A 80 3.57 -11.62 -11.49
N ALA A 81 3.22 -11.88 -10.22
CA ALA A 81 3.49 -10.95 -9.12
C ALA A 81 4.98 -10.62 -8.96
N THR A 82 5.87 -11.59 -9.20
CA THR A 82 7.33 -11.38 -9.11
C THR A 82 7.87 -10.55 -10.28
N ILE A 83 7.29 -10.75 -11.48
CA ILE A 83 7.64 -10.01 -12.69
C ILE A 83 7.24 -8.54 -12.53
N ASP A 84 6.00 -8.30 -12.11
CA ASP A 84 5.48 -6.95 -11.88
C ASP A 84 6.30 -6.23 -10.79
N ALA A 85 6.61 -6.92 -9.70
CA ALA A 85 7.40 -6.34 -8.61
C ALA A 85 8.80 -5.91 -9.06
N ALA A 86 9.51 -6.77 -9.80
CA ALA A 86 10.82 -6.43 -10.37
C ALA A 86 10.72 -5.26 -11.38
N ALA A 87 9.68 -5.24 -12.21
CA ALA A 87 9.44 -4.15 -13.15
C ALA A 87 9.18 -2.82 -12.41
N LEU A 88 8.37 -2.81 -11.35
CA LEU A 88 8.07 -1.62 -10.54
C LEU A 88 9.32 -1.08 -9.84
N ALA A 89 10.16 -1.96 -9.28
CA ALA A 89 11.44 -1.58 -8.70
C ALA A 89 12.33 -0.90 -9.75
N LYS A 90 12.43 -1.46 -10.95
CA LYS A 90 13.21 -0.87 -12.06
C LYS A 90 12.59 0.44 -12.56
N MET A 91 11.27 0.55 -12.63
CA MET A 91 10.57 1.81 -12.96
C MET A 91 10.88 2.92 -11.95
N ASN A 92 10.95 2.58 -10.67
CA ASN A 92 11.35 3.53 -9.62
C ASN A 92 12.82 3.95 -9.75
N GLU A 93 13.74 3.00 -9.94
CA GLU A 93 15.17 3.28 -10.17
C GLU A 93 15.38 4.21 -11.38
N ARG A 94 14.59 4.06 -12.44
CA ARG A 94 14.65 4.88 -13.67
C ARG A 94 13.86 6.18 -13.57
N GLY A 95 13.25 6.50 -12.44
CA GLY A 95 12.48 7.72 -12.21
C GLY A 95 11.13 7.79 -12.94
N GLN A 96 10.58 6.66 -13.38
CA GLN A 96 9.21 6.56 -13.88
C GLN A 96 8.19 6.62 -12.72
N ILE A 97 8.53 6.04 -11.56
CA ILE A 97 7.81 6.19 -10.29
C ILE A 97 8.70 7.04 -9.38
N LYS A 98 8.14 8.14 -8.83
CA LYS A 98 8.91 9.15 -8.09
C LYS A 98 8.39 9.35 -6.67
N GLY A 99 9.20 10.00 -5.82
CA GLY A 99 8.80 10.40 -4.47
C GLY A 99 8.78 9.28 -3.45
N CYS A 100 9.30 8.11 -3.78
CA CYS A 100 9.37 6.93 -2.93
C CYS A 100 10.58 6.06 -3.27
N ILE A 101 10.78 5.01 -2.49
CA ILE A 101 11.65 3.89 -2.83
C ILE A 101 10.77 2.66 -3.02
N VAL A 102 10.88 2.00 -4.16
CA VAL A 102 10.16 0.76 -4.46
C VAL A 102 11.16 -0.37 -4.63
N ASP A 103 10.93 -1.49 -3.97
CA ASP A 103 11.70 -2.70 -4.19
C ASP A 103 10.80 -3.94 -4.17
N GLY A 104 11.27 -4.99 -4.85
CA GLY A 104 10.58 -6.26 -5.01
C GLY A 104 11.15 -7.10 -6.15
N PRO A 105 10.76 -8.40 -6.21
CA PRO A 105 9.76 -9.02 -5.35
C PRO A 105 10.25 -9.22 -3.90
N LEU A 106 9.35 -8.99 -2.94
CA LEU A 106 9.56 -9.27 -1.54
C LEU A 106 8.41 -10.14 -1.00
N ALA A 107 8.72 -11.13 -0.18
CA ALA A 107 7.70 -11.84 0.59
C ALA A 107 7.30 -11.01 1.82
N LEU A 108 6.14 -11.29 2.41
CA LEU A 108 5.62 -10.50 3.52
C LEU A 108 6.57 -10.42 4.71
N ASP A 109 7.18 -11.56 5.08
CA ASP A 109 8.09 -11.66 6.21
C ASP A 109 9.31 -10.74 6.05
N ASN A 110 9.98 -10.81 4.90
CA ASN A 110 11.17 -10.01 4.64
C ASN A 110 10.85 -8.54 4.33
N ALA A 111 9.64 -8.21 3.90
CA ALA A 111 9.21 -6.81 3.74
C ALA A 111 9.07 -6.08 5.09
N ILE A 112 8.65 -6.78 6.16
CA ILE A 112 8.33 -6.17 7.46
C ILE A 112 9.34 -6.48 8.58
N SER A 113 10.17 -7.54 8.44
CA SER A 113 11.16 -7.98 9.41
C SER A 113 12.57 -7.90 8.85
N ALA A 114 13.42 -7.07 9.46
CA ALA A 114 14.83 -6.96 9.12
C ALA A 114 15.60 -8.26 9.43
N GLU A 115 15.18 -9.00 10.46
CA GLU A 115 15.74 -10.31 10.80
C GLU A 115 15.47 -11.32 9.69
N ALA A 116 14.21 -11.41 9.23
CA ALA A 116 13.83 -12.32 8.13
C ALA A 116 14.58 -11.97 6.83
N ALA A 117 14.73 -10.67 6.52
CA ALA A 117 15.51 -10.21 5.38
C ALA A 117 16.99 -10.61 5.49
N GLY A 118 17.57 -10.47 6.69
CA GLY A 118 18.96 -10.85 6.96
C GLY A 118 19.19 -12.36 6.82
N ILE A 119 18.30 -13.18 7.36
CA ILE A 119 18.38 -14.67 7.23
C ILE A 119 18.36 -15.10 5.76
N LYS A 120 17.53 -14.44 4.94
CA LYS A 120 17.40 -14.71 3.50
C LYS A 120 18.49 -14.02 2.65
N GLY A 121 19.39 -13.25 3.25
CA GLY A 121 20.46 -12.54 2.55
C GLY A 121 19.97 -11.44 1.59
N ILE A 122 18.80 -10.83 1.86
CA ILE A 122 18.19 -9.83 0.98
C ILE A 122 18.80 -8.47 1.25
N ALA A 123 19.58 -7.95 0.29
CA ALA A 123 20.09 -6.58 0.29
C ALA A 123 19.07 -5.65 -0.39
N SER A 124 18.28 -4.92 0.40
CA SER A 124 17.21 -4.06 -0.10
C SER A 124 17.05 -2.82 0.79
N PRO A 125 16.83 -1.63 0.20
CA PRO A 125 16.54 -0.42 0.99
C PRO A 125 15.13 -0.42 1.59
N VAL A 126 14.29 -1.40 1.24
CA VAL A 126 12.88 -1.52 1.66
C VAL A 126 12.69 -2.67 2.63
N ALA A 127 13.41 -3.79 2.43
CA ALA A 127 13.25 -4.99 3.25
C ALA A 127 13.41 -4.68 4.76
N GLY A 128 12.54 -5.27 5.57
CA GLY A 128 12.46 -5.07 7.02
C GLY A 128 11.91 -3.70 7.46
N SER A 129 11.71 -2.78 6.53
CA SER A 129 11.39 -1.39 6.85
C SER A 129 10.32 -0.75 5.97
N ALA A 130 9.54 -1.57 5.27
CA ALA A 130 8.47 -1.10 4.40
C ALA A 130 7.46 -0.21 5.15
N HIS A 131 7.07 0.91 4.53
CA HIS A 131 5.94 1.72 4.95
C HIS A 131 4.64 1.25 4.31
N MET A 132 4.73 0.69 3.10
CA MET A 132 3.57 0.17 2.37
C MET A 132 3.88 -1.19 1.74
N LEU A 133 2.89 -2.06 1.79
CA LEU A 133 2.83 -3.32 1.07
C LEU A 133 1.94 -3.11 -0.17
N LEU A 134 2.53 -3.14 -1.36
CA LEU A 134 1.78 -3.23 -2.60
C LEU A 134 1.49 -4.71 -2.85
N VAL A 135 0.24 -5.10 -2.72
CA VAL A 135 -0.19 -6.49 -2.88
C VAL A 135 -0.44 -6.83 -4.35
N PRO A 136 -0.31 -8.11 -4.75
CA PRO A 136 -0.50 -8.53 -6.14
C PRO A 136 -1.92 -8.34 -6.65
N ASP A 137 -2.92 -8.54 -5.78
CA ASP A 137 -4.34 -8.48 -6.09
C ASP A 137 -5.20 -8.11 -4.87
N ILE A 138 -6.49 -7.88 -5.12
CA ILE A 138 -7.44 -7.45 -4.09
C ILE A 138 -7.63 -8.51 -2.99
N ALA A 139 -7.55 -9.81 -3.32
CA ALA A 139 -7.76 -10.86 -2.33
C ALA A 139 -6.63 -10.88 -1.32
N ALA A 140 -5.38 -10.81 -1.79
CA ALA A 140 -4.21 -10.71 -0.92
C ALA A 140 -4.30 -9.49 0.00
N GLY A 141 -4.63 -8.30 -0.53
CA GLY A 141 -4.78 -7.08 0.26
C GLY A 141 -5.91 -7.14 1.28
N ASN A 142 -7.05 -7.68 0.88
CA ASN A 142 -8.21 -7.82 1.76
C ASN A 142 -7.93 -8.81 2.91
N PHE A 143 -7.30 -9.96 2.62
CA PHE A 143 -6.98 -10.96 3.65
C PHE A 143 -5.97 -10.42 4.65
N VAL A 144 -4.87 -9.84 4.20
CA VAL A 144 -3.85 -9.25 5.09
C VAL A 144 -4.45 -8.12 5.93
N GLY A 145 -5.22 -7.23 5.33
CA GLY A 145 -5.90 -6.15 6.05
C GLY A 145 -6.84 -6.67 7.16
N LYS A 146 -7.61 -7.72 6.86
CA LYS A 146 -8.49 -8.35 7.86
C LYS A 146 -7.70 -9.05 8.98
N VAL A 147 -6.61 -9.74 8.66
CA VAL A 147 -5.72 -10.34 9.67
C VAL A 147 -5.19 -9.26 10.62
N LEU A 148 -4.74 -8.13 10.09
CA LEU A 148 -4.23 -7.03 10.91
C LEU A 148 -5.30 -6.43 11.82
N LEU A 149 -6.53 -6.24 11.34
CA LEU A 149 -7.62 -5.69 12.17
C LEU A 149 -8.09 -6.68 13.24
N TYR A 150 -8.36 -7.93 12.85
CA TYR A 150 -9.07 -8.86 13.72
C TYR A 150 -8.17 -9.72 14.58
N MET A 151 -6.94 -10.01 14.14
CA MET A 151 -6.03 -10.92 14.83
C MET A 151 -4.95 -10.21 15.63
N THR A 152 -4.51 -9.01 15.23
CA THR A 152 -3.41 -8.30 15.91
C THR A 152 -3.88 -7.16 16.80
N ARG A 153 -5.17 -6.91 16.89
CA ARG A 153 -5.74 -5.73 17.54
C ARG A 153 -5.17 -4.40 17.01
N GLY A 154 -4.75 -4.40 15.75
CA GLY A 154 -4.23 -3.23 15.07
C GLY A 154 -5.32 -2.16 14.90
N ARG A 155 -4.93 -0.90 15.02
CA ARG A 155 -5.80 0.24 14.67
C ARG A 155 -5.67 0.51 13.17
N GLY A 156 -6.76 0.86 12.51
CA GLY A 156 -6.74 1.04 11.06
C GLY A 156 -7.47 2.29 10.59
N ALA A 157 -7.03 2.85 9.45
CA ALA A 157 -7.69 3.95 8.76
C ALA A 157 -7.60 3.73 7.24
N GLY A 158 -8.72 3.84 6.52
CA GLY A 158 -8.79 3.57 5.09
C GLY A 158 -9.31 4.76 4.28
N LEU A 159 -8.70 4.98 3.09
CA LEU A 159 -9.15 5.97 2.11
C LEU A 159 -9.16 5.38 0.71
N ILE A 160 -10.08 5.89 -0.12
CA ILE A 160 -9.98 5.79 -1.57
C ILE A 160 -9.26 7.03 -2.07
N LEU A 161 -8.19 6.83 -2.81
CA LEU A 161 -7.30 7.83 -3.38
C LEU A 161 -7.49 7.92 -4.89
N GLY A 162 -6.94 8.98 -5.52
CA GLY A 162 -7.04 9.22 -6.97
C GLY A 162 -8.24 10.08 -7.39
N ALA A 163 -9.12 10.43 -6.47
CA ALA A 163 -10.18 11.42 -6.68
C ALA A 163 -9.68 12.84 -6.37
N SER A 164 -10.47 13.87 -6.73
CA SER A 164 -10.16 15.28 -6.42
C SER A 164 -10.22 15.62 -4.93
N ALA A 165 -10.82 14.75 -4.13
CA ALA A 165 -10.81 14.80 -2.67
C ALA A 165 -10.70 13.38 -2.12
N PRO A 166 -10.14 13.20 -0.92
CA PRO A 166 -10.12 11.90 -0.25
C PRO A 166 -11.55 11.39 -0.02
N ILE A 167 -11.75 10.09 -0.28
CA ILE A 167 -13.05 9.44 -0.05
C ILE A 167 -12.87 8.46 1.11
N VAL A 168 -13.58 8.70 2.20
CA VAL A 168 -13.61 7.78 3.33
C VAL A 168 -14.56 6.63 3.01
N LEU A 169 -14.03 5.43 2.91
CA LEU A 169 -14.80 4.21 2.72
C LEU A 169 -14.40 3.19 3.78
N THR A 170 -15.34 2.81 4.61
CA THR A 170 -15.15 1.85 5.69
C THR A 170 -16.09 0.66 5.52
N SER A 171 -15.71 -0.49 6.11
CA SER A 171 -16.59 -1.65 6.17
C SER A 171 -17.75 -1.41 7.14
N ARG A 172 -18.87 -2.07 6.91
CA ARG A 172 -20.02 -2.04 7.83
C ARG A 172 -19.65 -2.51 9.24
N PHE A 173 -18.73 -3.45 9.34
CA PHE A 173 -18.25 -4.04 10.59
C PHE A 173 -17.04 -3.35 11.21
N ASP A 174 -16.53 -2.28 10.58
CA ASP A 174 -15.41 -1.53 11.16
C ASP A 174 -15.82 -0.85 12.45
N SER A 175 -14.90 -0.82 13.41
CA SER A 175 -15.10 -0.19 14.71
C SER A 175 -15.37 1.32 14.57
N MET A 176 -15.96 1.91 15.61
CA MET A 176 -16.10 3.37 15.71
C MET A 176 -14.73 4.07 15.55
N GLU A 177 -13.70 3.50 16.17
CA GLU A 177 -12.34 4.02 16.11
C GLU A 177 -11.78 4.01 14.67
N THR A 178 -11.91 2.91 13.95
CA THR A 178 -11.49 2.81 12.53
C THR A 178 -12.20 3.86 11.67
N LYS A 179 -13.49 4.07 11.89
CA LYS A 179 -14.25 5.10 11.17
C LYS A 179 -13.76 6.51 11.49
N LEU A 180 -13.52 6.81 12.76
CA LEU A 180 -13.01 8.11 13.20
C LEU A 180 -11.60 8.38 12.66
N LEU A 181 -10.70 7.40 12.74
CA LEU A 181 -9.35 7.50 12.21
C LEU A 181 -9.34 7.69 10.69
N SER A 182 -10.25 7.04 9.95
CA SER A 182 -10.40 7.22 8.51
C SER A 182 -10.86 8.63 8.16
N ILE A 183 -11.78 9.21 8.92
CA ILE A 183 -12.22 10.60 8.76
C ILE A 183 -11.06 11.56 9.05
N ALA A 184 -10.33 11.34 10.14
CA ALA A 184 -9.17 12.15 10.50
C ALA A 184 -8.08 12.10 9.42
N LEU A 185 -7.77 10.90 8.90
CA LEU A 185 -6.83 10.72 7.79
C LEU A 185 -7.31 11.46 6.54
N GLY A 186 -8.60 11.37 6.19
CA GLY A 186 -9.21 12.11 5.10
C GLY A 186 -9.07 13.62 5.27
N ALA A 187 -9.30 14.15 6.47
CA ALA A 187 -9.16 15.58 6.76
C ALA A 187 -7.70 16.06 6.63
N VAL A 188 -6.72 15.28 7.09
CA VAL A 188 -5.29 15.61 6.95
C VAL A 188 -4.87 15.59 5.49
N THR A 189 -5.31 14.60 4.73
CA THR A 189 -4.94 14.44 3.33
C THR A 189 -5.70 15.35 2.36
N ALA A 190 -6.80 15.97 2.79
CA ALA A 190 -7.54 16.97 2.01
C ALA A 190 -6.88 18.37 2.04
N ARG A 191 -6.05 18.66 3.04
CA ARG A 191 -5.34 19.94 3.17
C ARG A 191 -4.09 19.94 2.30
N GLY A 192 -4.20 20.45 1.08
CA GLY A 192 -3.05 20.54 0.18
C GLY A 192 -3.38 21.35 -1.05
#